data_1fa56adb5950adf657ae7fb7819c1d52
#
_entry.id   1fa56adb5950adf657ae7fb7819c1d52
#
_cell.length_a   1.000
_cell.length_b   1.000
_cell.length_c   1.000
_cell.angle_alpha   90.00
_cell.angle_beta   90.00
_cell.angle_gamma   90.00
#
_symmetry.space_group_name_H-M   'P 1'
#
loop_
_entity.id
_entity.type
_entity.pdbx_description
1 polymer ?
#
loop_
_entity_poly.entity_id
_entity_poly.type
_entity_poly.pdbx_seq_one_letter_code
_entity_poly.pdbx_strand_id
1 'polypeptide(L)'
;MNKNLILEKNRLSLLIVVMLLLMIPFSGCIGNEEQDNELVIITYDVLALTDDMIQQFENESGLSVTLVKLDDAGSILDYLIQNEGTENIDLAIGLDNTYLQTAINRGVLTEHQANILSASSSQNTPISEAALLPYSGSLAVPFDMGYVCLNYDTSIVDGENMTVPTNLWNLTEEEWRGKVAIPSPISSSPGRAFMLATLDYFSYSEDSSDSFKQWWSAMEENDVIVTSGWTEAYETHYTGGYGEWTEGYIGDAHITVSYCHSPGVESWYNENWTKSASLDLPQSSFFQVEYATAVTGGNVEAASEFIDYLLSEQVNSQMPEQNLMYSVLKGEDLPTTNGYRYHSTVPSEPAEISMQEIAENMESWLQQWNSAMTSGD
;
A
#
# COMPACT_ATOMS: atom_id res chain seq x y z
N MET A 1 -47.69 -61.06 48.75
CA MET A 1 -47.76 -59.85 47.86
C MET A 1 -46.74 -60.04 46.75
N ASN A 2 -47.24 -60.08 45.52
CA ASN A 2 -46.67 -60.77 44.35
C ASN A 2 -45.38 -60.10 43.79
N LYS A 3 -44.23 -60.75 43.88
CA LYS A 3 -42.96 -60.35 43.25
C LYS A 3 -43.07 -60.13 41.72
N ASN A 4 -44.00 -60.76 41.06
CA ASN A 4 -44.22 -60.67 39.63
C ASN A 4 -44.85 -59.34 39.20
N LEU A 5 -45.59 -58.64 40.05
CA LEU A 5 -46.21 -57.34 39.73
C LEU A 5 -45.21 -56.20 39.76
N ILE A 6 -44.13 -56.32 40.54
CA ILE A 6 -43.07 -55.35 40.65
C ILE A 6 -42.13 -55.44 39.43
N LEU A 7 -41.88 -56.63 38.90
CA LEU A 7 -41.06 -56.85 37.70
C LEU A 7 -41.77 -56.40 36.42
N GLU A 8 -43.08 -56.50 36.29
CA GLU A 8 -43.82 -55.97 35.14
C GLU A 8 -43.89 -54.47 35.15
N LYS A 9 -44.08 -53.82 36.33
CA LYS A 9 -44.04 -52.37 36.42
C LYS A 9 -42.66 -51.77 36.08
N ASN A 10 -41.57 -52.41 36.46
CA ASN A 10 -40.20 -51.96 36.11
C ASN A 10 -39.87 -52.17 34.63
N ARG A 11 -40.39 -53.21 34.00
CA ARG A 11 -40.23 -53.44 32.55
C ARG A 11 -41.04 -52.45 31.72
N LEU A 12 -42.24 -52.07 32.16
CA LEU A 12 -43.07 -51.09 31.49
C LEU A 12 -42.46 -49.67 31.63
N SER A 13 -41.93 -49.35 32.81
CA SER A 13 -41.20 -48.07 33.03
C SER A 13 -39.91 -48.00 32.23
N LEU A 14 -39.16 -49.09 32.08
CA LEU A 14 -37.94 -49.15 31.28
C LEU A 14 -38.23 -49.03 29.78
N LEU A 15 -39.34 -49.61 29.29
CA LEU A 15 -39.78 -49.50 27.90
C LEU A 15 -40.25 -48.08 27.56
N ILE A 16 -40.94 -47.39 28.49
CA ILE A 16 -41.34 -45.97 28.30
C ILE A 16 -40.12 -45.01 28.30
N VAL A 17 -39.13 -45.28 29.15
CA VAL A 17 -37.86 -44.45 29.14
C VAL A 17 -37.04 -44.70 27.89
N VAL A 18 -36.97 -45.91 27.37
CA VAL A 18 -36.28 -46.24 26.11
C VAL A 18 -37.05 -45.68 24.92
N MET A 19 -38.38 -45.63 24.94
CA MET A 19 -39.20 -45.06 23.87
C MET A 19 -39.18 -43.52 23.89
N LEU A 20 -39.03 -42.89 25.07
CA LEU A 20 -38.82 -41.43 25.21
C LEU A 20 -37.40 -40.98 24.82
N LEU A 21 -36.40 -41.87 24.94
CA LEU A 21 -35.02 -41.62 24.43
C LEU A 21 -34.88 -41.77 22.92
N LEU A 22 -35.84 -42.47 22.26
CA LEU A 22 -35.87 -42.59 20.79
C LEU A 22 -36.71 -41.52 20.10
N MET A 23 -37.36 -40.61 20.85
CA MET A 23 -38.05 -39.42 20.35
C MET A 23 -37.26 -38.10 20.66
N ILE A 24 -35.92 -38.16 20.76
CA ILE A 24 -35.14 -36.97 20.59
C ILE A 24 -35.31 -36.65 19.10
N PRO A 25 -36.01 -35.57 18.72
CA PRO A 25 -35.91 -35.13 17.36
C PRO A 25 -34.44 -34.94 17.13
N PHE A 26 -33.87 -35.53 16.10
CA PHE A 26 -32.72 -35.01 15.42
C PHE A 26 -33.18 -33.62 14.93
N SER A 27 -33.14 -32.64 15.83
CA SER A 27 -32.85 -31.28 15.42
C SER A 27 -31.44 -31.43 14.83
N GLY A 28 -31.39 -31.81 13.54
CA GLY A 28 -30.26 -31.44 12.76
C GLY A 28 -30.10 -29.98 13.05
N CYS A 29 -28.98 -29.58 13.63
CA CYS A 29 -28.43 -28.28 13.34
C CYS A 29 -28.35 -28.27 11.81
N ILE A 30 -29.37 -27.72 11.16
CA ILE A 30 -29.14 -26.91 10.02
C ILE A 30 -28.24 -25.86 10.69
N GLY A 31 -26.92 -26.03 10.61
CA GLY A 31 -26.00 -24.93 10.70
C GLY A 31 -26.54 -23.96 9.65
N ASN A 32 -27.26 -22.94 10.08
CA ASN A 32 -27.03 -21.70 9.46
C ASN A 32 -25.48 -21.58 9.61
N GLU A 33 -24.75 -21.77 8.55
CA GLU A 33 -23.54 -21.01 8.36
C GLU A 33 -24.05 -19.59 8.66
N GLU A 34 -23.73 -19.05 9.83
CA GLU A 34 -23.81 -17.62 10.04
C GLU A 34 -22.99 -17.13 8.86
N GLN A 35 -23.69 -16.59 7.89
CA GLN A 35 -23.07 -15.93 6.76
C GLN A 35 -22.22 -14.88 7.45
N ASP A 36 -20.92 -15.01 7.35
CA ASP A 36 -19.97 -14.11 8.00
C ASP A 36 -20.22 -12.75 7.34
N ASN A 37 -21.07 -11.95 7.99
CA ASN A 37 -21.51 -10.65 7.47
C ASN A 37 -20.45 -9.59 7.72
N GLU A 38 -19.21 -10.00 7.98
CA GLU A 38 -18.07 -9.13 8.22
C GLU A 38 -17.08 -9.26 7.05
N LEU A 39 -16.57 -8.13 6.60
CA LEU A 39 -15.46 -8.02 5.68
C LEU A 39 -14.26 -7.43 6.44
N VAL A 40 -13.22 -8.21 6.61
CA VAL A 40 -11.98 -7.80 7.28
C VAL A 40 -10.95 -7.37 6.26
N ILE A 41 -10.58 -6.09 6.28
CA ILE A 41 -9.63 -5.47 5.35
C ILE A 41 -8.35 -5.13 6.10
N ILE A 42 -7.22 -5.64 5.65
CA ILE A 42 -5.89 -5.19 6.10
C ILE A 42 -5.36 -4.09 5.16
N THR A 43 -4.81 -3.02 5.74
CA THR A 43 -4.34 -1.88 4.97
C THR A 43 -3.26 -1.09 5.73
N TYR A 44 -2.68 -0.08 5.10
CA TYR A 44 -1.75 0.85 5.74
C TYR A 44 -2.48 1.95 6.52
N ASP A 45 -1.78 2.60 7.45
CA ASP A 45 -2.36 3.51 8.46
C ASP A 45 -3.00 4.77 7.86
N VAL A 46 -2.40 5.32 6.81
CA VAL A 46 -2.84 6.56 6.16
C VAL A 46 -3.86 6.36 5.03
N LEU A 47 -4.28 5.10 4.74
CA LEU A 47 -5.34 4.89 3.73
C LEU A 47 -6.59 5.70 4.10
N ALA A 48 -6.98 6.59 3.23
CA ALA A 48 -8.08 7.53 3.45
C ALA A 48 -9.36 7.08 2.73
N LEU A 49 -9.95 5.98 3.22
CA LEU A 49 -11.36 5.69 2.98
C LEU A 49 -12.17 6.39 4.08
N THR A 50 -13.06 7.30 3.69
CA THR A 50 -13.87 8.05 4.66
C THR A 50 -14.89 7.16 5.34
N ASP A 51 -15.30 7.54 6.56
CA ASP A 51 -16.38 6.83 7.27
C ASP A 51 -17.66 6.79 6.43
N ASP A 52 -17.95 7.83 5.65
CA ASP A 52 -19.11 7.87 4.76
C ASP A 52 -18.99 6.84 3.62
N MET A 53 -17.80 6.65 3.03
CA MET A 53 -17.55 5.62 2.01
C MET A 53 -17.74 4.21 2.59
N ILE A 54 -17.19 3.95 3.76
CA ILE A 54 -17.36 2.65 4.44
C ILE A 54 -18.84 2.42 4.76
N GLN A 55 -19.51 3.39 5.37
CA GLN A 55 -20.92 3.26 5.72
C GLN A 55 -21.82 3.08 4.49
N GLN A 56 -21.48 3.73 3.36
CA GLN A 56 -22.21 3.52 2.12
C GLN A 56 -22.08 2.09 1.64
N PHE A 57 -20.86 1.53 1.60
CA PHE A 57 -20.65 0.12 1.24
C PHE A 57 -21.44 -0.83 2.16
N GLU A 58 -21.36 -0.62 3.48
CA GLU A 58 -22.09 -1.43 4.46
C GLU A 58 -23.62 -1.39 4.24
N ASN A 59 -24.17 -0.23 3.89
CA ASN A 59 -25.60 -0.08 3.60
C ASN A 59 -26.03 -0.76 2.29
N GLU A 60 -25.14 -0.78 1.29
CA GLU A 60 -25.41 -1.36 -0.04
C GLU A 60 -25.25 -2.89 -0.04
N SER A 61 -24.18 -3.39 0.61
CA SER A 61 -23.85 -4.83 0.65
C SER A 61 -24.54 -5.59 1.79
N GLY A 62 -24.81 -4.92 2.90
CA GLY A 62 -25.27 -5.55 4.15
C GLY A 62 -24.14 -6.21 4.95
N LEU A 63 -22.88 -6.02 4.52
CA LEU A 63 -21.69 -6.44 5.26
C LEU A 63 -21.27 -5.35 6.25
N SER A 64 -20.64 -5.73 7.36
CA SER A 64 -19.89 -4.81 8.22
C SER A 64 -18.42 -4.84 7.83
N VAL A 65 -17.74 -3.68 7.88
CA VAL A 65 -16.33 -3.55 7.50
C VAL A 65 -15.46 -3.35 8.74
N THR A 66 -14.44 -4.19 8.90
CA THR A 66 -13.40 -4.02 9.91
C THR A 66 -12.07 -3.72 9.24
N LEU A 67 -11.44 -2.57 9.58
CA LEU A 67 -10.14 -2.18 9.07
C LEU A 67 -9.03 -2.55 10.07
N VAL A 68 -8.06 -3.34 9.62
CA VAL A 68 -6.82 -3.65 10.33
C VAL A 68 -5.72 -2.79 9.73
N LYS A 69 -5.36 -1.70 10.40
CA LYS A 69 -4.37 -0.74 9.90
C LYS A 69 -2.98 -1.10 10.41
N LEU A 70 -2.02 -1.19 9.49
CA LEU A 70 -0.59 -1.41 9.71
C LEU A 70 0.21 -0.22 9.20
N ASP A 71 1.52 -0.20 9.42
CA ASP A 71 2.35 0.97 9.10
C ASP A 71 2.47 1.22 7.59
N ASP A 72 2.80 0.17 6.78
CA ASP A 72 3.10 0.31 5.35
C ASP A 72 2.91 -1.04 4.62
N ALA A 73 3.02 -1.09 3.30
CA ALA A 73 2.87 -2.29 2.48
C ALA A 73 3.78 -3.46 2.90
N GLY A 74 4.99 -3.18 3.37
CA GLY A 74 5.88 -4.19 3.94
C GLY A 74 5.28 -4.90 5.14
N SER A 75 4.67 -4.16 6.05
CA SER A 75 3.98 -4.70 7.23
C SER A 75 2.74 -5.52 6.84
N ILE A 76 2.02 -5.10 5.79
CA ILE A 76 0.88 -5.87 5.24
C ILE A 76 1.38 -7.23 4.72
N LEU A 77 2.41 -7.24 3.89
CA LEU A 77 2.96 -8.48 3.35
C LEU A 77 3.46 -9.42 4.46
N ASP A 78 4.22 -8.89 5.41
CA ASP A 78 4.75 -9.67 6.54
C ASP A 78 3.62 -10.27 7.38
N TYR A 79 2.56 -9.49 7.64
CA TYR A 79 1.38 -9.96 8.36
C TYR A 79 0.70 -11.12 7.63
N LEU A 80 0.45 -10.98 6.33
CA LEU A 80 -0.18 -12.03 5.51
C LEU A 80 0.64 -13.31 5.50
N ILE A 81 1.98 -13.22 5.40
CA ILE A 81 2.87 -14.38 5.43
C ILE A 81 2.88 -15.06 6.80
N GLN A 82 2.94 -14.29 7.89
CA GLN A 82 3.02 -14.84 9.24
C GLN A 82 1.72 -15.47 9.72
N ASN A 83 0.57 -14.97 9.22
CA ASN A 83 -0.76 -15.38 9.64
C ASN A 83 -1.50 -16.21 8.59
N GLU A 84 -0.80 -16.77 7.60
CA GLU A 84 -1.39 -17.58 6.54
C GLU A 84 -2.27 -18.72 7.13
N GLY A 85 -3.56 -18.68 6.79
CA GLY A 85 -4.55 -19.68 7.21
C GLY A 85 -4.92 -19.66 8.70
N THR A 86 -4.53 -18.64 9.47
CA THR A 86 -4.81 -18.54 10.91
C THR A 86 -5.76 -17.42 11.28
N GLU A 87 -5.93 -16.41 10.43
CA GLU A 87 -6.81 -15.26 10.67
C GLU A 87 -7.72 -15.03 9.47
N ASN A 88 -8.90 -14.49 9.75
CA ASN A 88 -9.91 -14.16 8.76
C ASN A 88 -9.61 -12.76 8.20
N ILE A 89 -8.66 -12.66 7.30
CA ILE A 89 -8.47 -11.47 6.47
C ILE A 89 -9.04 -11.79 5.10
N ASP A 90 -9.92 -10.94 4.60
CA ASP A 90 -10.61 -11.15 3.34
C ASP A 90 -9.98 -10.39 2.19
N LEU A 91 -9.54 -9.17 2.49
CA LEU A 91 -9.01 -8.23 1.51
C LEU A 91 -7.75 -7.54 2.05
N ALA A 92 -6.74 -7.39 1.22
CA ALA A 92 -5.60 -6.53 1.50
C ALA A 92 -5.59 -5.36 0.50
N ILE A 93 -5.41 -4.13 1.01
CA ILE A 93 -5.32 -2.90 0.20
C ILE A 93 -3.99 -2.23 0.52
N GLY A 94 -3.20 -1.90 -0.52
CA GLY A 94 -1.96 -1.17 -0.38
C GLY A 94 -0.68 -1.98 -0.59
N LEU A 95 -0.79 -3.25 -1.05
CA LEU A 95 0.38 -3.91 -1.63
C LEU A 95 0.67 -3.24 -2.97
N ASP A 96 1.85 -2.66 -3.12
CA ASP A 96 2.26 -2.01 -4.35
C ASP A 96 3.05 -2.94 -5.30
N ASN A 97 3.40 -2.46 -6.47
CA ASN A 97 4.15 -3.22 -7.47
C ASN A 97 5.58 -3.61 -7.02
N THR A 98 6.07 -3.12 -5.90
CA THR A 98 7.36 -3.56 -5.33
C THR A 98 7.22 -4.77 -4.39
N TYR A 99 6.01 -5.03 -3.88
CA TYR A 99 5.69 -6.13 -2.97
C TYR A 99 4.81 -7.22 -3.60
N LEU A 100 3.95 -6.85 -4.55
CA LEU A 100 2.89 -7.72 -5.07
C LEU A 100 3.42 -9.06 -5.60
N GLN A 101 4.51 -9.06 -6.38
CA GLN A 101 5.04 -10.31 -6.93
C GLN A 101 5.55 -11.26 -5.82
N THR A 102 6.08 -10.71 -4.73
CA THR A 102 6.47 -11.51 -3.56
C THR A 102 5.24 -12.13 -2.89
N ALA A 103 4.15 -11.38 -2.72
CA ALA A 103 2.90 -11.90 -2.18
C ALA A 103 2.31 -13.03 -3.06
N ILE A 104 2.35 -12.85 -4.38
CA ILE A 104 1.94 -13.87 -5.37
C ILE A 104 2.79 -15.15 -5.20
N ASN A 105 4.11 -15.01 -5.16
CA ASN A 105 5.04 -16.13 -5.02
C ASN A 105 4.90 -16.87 -3.69
N ARG A 106 4.44 -16.19 -2.64
CA ARG A 106 4.16 -16.77 -1.32
C ARG A 106 2.80 -17.47 -1.25
N GLY A 107 1.91 -17.25 -2.23
CA GLY A 107 0.60 -17.90 -2.27
C GLY A 107 -0.41 -17.33 -1.26
N VAL A 108 -0.14 -16.14 -0.70
CA VAL A 108 -1.03 -15.49 0.28
C VAL A 108 -2.23 -14.79 -0.36
N LEU A 109 -2.26 -14.69 -1.69
CA LEU A 109 -3.33 -14.06 -2.47
C LEU A 109 -4.12 -15.12 -3.24
N THR A 110 -5.41 -14.84 -3.46
CA THR A 110 -6.30 -15.68 -4.27
C THR A 110 -6.99 -14.88 -5.36
N GLU A 111 -7.47 -15.56 -6.41
CA GLU A 111 -8.17 -14.90 -7.51
C GLU A 111 -9.46 -14.24 -7.02
N HIS A 112 -9.59 -12.94 -7.30
CA HIS A 112 -10.83 -12.21 -7.05
C HIS A 112 -11.88 -12.52 -8.12
N GLN A 113 -13.15 -12.22 -7.83
CA GLN A 113 -14.28 -12.37 -8.73
C GLN A 113 -14.92 -11.02 -9.09
N ALA A 114 -14.20 -9.92 -8.84
CA ALA A 114 -14.68 -8.57 -9.13
C ALA A 114 -15.02 -8.40 -10.62
N ASN A 115 -16.15 -7.74 -10.89
CA ASN A 115 -16.68 -7.58 -12.24
C ASN A 115 -15.90 -6.55 -13.06
N ILE A 116 -15.23 -5.60 -12.41
CA ILE A 116 -14.53 -4.49 -13.04
C ILE A 116 -13.50 -4.94 -14.10
N LEU A 117 -12.85 -6.09 -13.88
CA LEU A 117 -11.92 -6.67 -14.84
C LEU A 117 -12.57 -7.74 -15.72
N SER A 118 -13.74 -8.31 -15.33
CA SER A 118 -14.44 -9.33 -16.13
C SER A 118 -15.17 -8.76 -17.33
N ALA A 119 -15.30 -7.45 -17.45
CA ALA A 119 -15.74 -6.75 -18.66
C ALA A 119 -14.79 -6.99 -19.87
N SER A 120 -14.10 -8.02 -19.78
CA SER A 120 -13.38 -9.02 -20.60
C SER A 120 -13.11 -8.68 -22.06
N SER A 121 -12.58 -7.54 -22.30
CA SER A 121 -11.51 -7.32 -23.26
C SER A 121 -10.72 -6.14 -22.70
N SER A 122 -9.43 -6.18 -22.79
CA SER A 122 -8.52 -5.08 -22.41
C SER A 122 -8.90 -3.70 -22.98
N GLN A 123 -9.88 -3.65 -23.87
CA GLN A 123 -10.41 -2.44 -24.48
C GLN A 123 -11.61 -1.84 -23.73
N ASN A 124 -12.29 -2.58 -22.86
CA ASN A 124 -13.52 -2.12 -22.18
C ASN A 124 -13.41 -1.95 -20.66
N THR A 125 -12.26 -2.29 -20.05
CA THR A 125 -12.07 -1.98 -18.65
C THR A 125 -12.04 -0.46 -18.43
N PRO A 126 -12.65 0.07 -17.37
CA PRO A 126 -12.54 1.47 -17.02
C PRO A 126 -11.14 1.84 -16.51
N ILE A 127 -10.30 0.87 -16.16
CA ILE A 127 -8.95 1.09 -15.63
C ILE A 127 -8.00 1.51 -16.74
N SER A 128 -7.14 2.48 -16.46
CA SER A 128 -6.15 3.03 -17.39
C SER A 128 -5.09 1.99 -17.78
N GLU A 129 -4.54 2.12 -18.98
CA GLU A 129 -3.47 1.23 -19.45
C GLU A 129 -2.21 1.36 -18.58
N ALA A 130 -1.91 2.57 -18.09
CA ALA A 130 -0.78 2.82 -17.20
C ALA A 130 -0.88 2.04 -15.89
N ALA A 131 -2.06 2.04 -15.24
CA ALA A 131 -2.28 1.30 -14.00
C ALA A 131 -2.18 -0.22 -14.18
N LEU A 132 -2.54 -0.73 -15.38
CA LEU A 132 -2.49 -2.16 -15.70
C LEU A 132 -1.10 -2.61 -16.20
N LEU A 133 -0.19 -1.66 -16.50
CA LEU A 133 1.11 -2.00 -17.08
C LEU A 133 1.98 -2.86 -16.17
N PRO A 134 2.11 -2.58 -14.85
CA PRO A 134 2.92 -3.43 -13.98
C PRO A 134 2.30 -4.81 -13.77
N TYR A 135 0.97 -4.88 -13.57
CA TYR A 135 0.24 -6.13 -13.35
C TYR A 135 -1.21 -6.05 -13.87
N SER A 136 -1.62 -7.10 -14.56
CA SER A 136 -2.98 -7.22 -15.14
C SER A 136 -3.60 -8.63 -14.97
N GLY A 137 -3.12 -9.39 -13.98
CA GLY A 137 -3.64 -10.73 -13.66
C GLY A 137 -4.85 -10.69 -12.71
N SER A 138 -5.36 -11.87 -12.34
CA SER A 138 -6.59 -12.04 -11.52
C SER A 138 -6.36 -12.02 -10.01
N LEU A 139 -5.11 -11.88 -9.55
CA LEU A 139 -4.78 -11.90 -8.11
C LEU A 139 -4.81 -10.51 -7.46
N ALA A 140 -4.81 -9.45 -8.26
CA ALA A 140 -4.76 -8.08 -7.77
C ALA A 140 -5.39 -7.11 -8.75
N VAL A 141 -6.00 -6.04 -8.24
CA VAL A 141 -6.60 -4.97 -9.03
C VAL A 141 -5.99 -3.65 -8.61
N PRO A 142 -5.44 -2.83 -9.52
CA PRO A 142 -4.93 -1.52 -9.17
C PRO A 142 -6.06 -0.61 -8.68
N PHE A 143 -5.83 0.15 -7.60
CA PHE A 143 -6.85 1.06 -7.08
C PHE A 143 -6.38 2.51 -7.01
N ASP A 144 -5.09 2.76 -6.88
CA ASP A 144 -4.48 4.06 -7.06
C ASP A 144 -3.07 3.95 -7.64
N MET A 145 -2.48 5.09 -8.01
CA MET A 145 -1.14 5.15 -8.60
C MET A 145 -0.48 6.51 -8.38
N GLY A 146 0.83 6.55 -8.49
CA GLY A 146 1.62 7.77 -8.41
C GLY A 146 3.07 7.55 -8.83
N TYR A 147 3.86 8.61 -8.77
CA TYR A 147 5.31 8.53 -8.95
C TYR A 147 6.00 8.93 -7.67
N VAL A 148 6.95 8.14 -7.21
CA VAL A 148 7.83 8.49 -6.10
C VAL A 148 8.97 9.35 -6.63
N CYS A 149 9.22 10.50 -5.96
CA CYS A 149 10.20 11.50 -6.32
C CYS A 149 10.99 12.00 -5.10
N LEU A 150 12.08 12.70 -5.37
CA LEU A 150 12.66 13.65 -4.43
C LEU A 150 11.89 14.97 -4.48
N ASN A 151 11.42 15.46 -3.35
CA ASN A 151 10.80 16.78 -3.20
C ASN A 151 11.76 17.72 -2.43
N TYR A 152 11.77 19.00 -2.76
CA TYR A 152 12.64 19.99 -2.15
C TYR A 152 11.90 21.27 -1.77
N ASP A 153 12.35 21.93 -0.70
CA ASP A 153 11.83 23.21 -0.22
C ASP A 153 12.39 24.36 -1.06
N THR A 154 11.56 24.94 -1.93
CA THR A 154 11.94 26.03 -2.84
C THR A 154 12.24 27.34 -2.13
N SER A 155 11.89 27.49 -0.85
CA SER A 155 12.22 28.68 -0.06
C SER A 155 13.66 28.65 0.47
N ILE A 156 14.29 27.48 0.45
CA ILE A 156 15.67 27.23 0.91
C ILE A 156 16.56 26.81 -0.26
N VAL A 157 16.07 25.89 -1.08
CA VAL A 157 16.76 25.33 -2.25
C VAL A 157 16.32 26.14 -3.48
N ASP A 158 16.80 27.36 -3.59
CA ASP A 158 16.36 28.37 -4.57
C ASP A 158 17.43 28.70 -5.62
N GLY A 159 18.58 28.04 -5.54
CA GLY A 159 19.75 28.31 -6.41
C GLY A 159 20.62 29.48 -5.97
N GLU A 160 20.19 30.25 -4.96
CA GLU A 160 20.98 31.34 -4.36
C GLU A 160 21.47 30.95 -2.95
N ASN A 161 20.61 30.39 -2.11
CA ASN A 161 20.95 29.93 -0.75
C ASN A 161 21.50 28.50 -0.78
N MET A 162 20.80 27.57 -1.41
CA MET A 162 21.28 26.23 -1.69
C MET A 162 21.07 25.86 -3.15
N THR A 163 22.01 25.10 -3.70
CA THR A 163 22.00 24.71 -5.12
C THR A 163 20.88 23.69 -5.38
N VAL A 164 20.05 23.93 -6.41
CA VAL A 164 19.07 22.90 -6.84
C VAL A 164 19.85 21.74 -7.45
N PRO A 165 19.67 20.49 -6.92
CA PRO A 165 20.38 19.32 -7.45
C PRO A 165 20.04 19.06 -8.91
N THR A 166 21.05 18.77 -9.72
CA THR A 166 20.93 18.42 -11.14
C THR A 166 21.27 16.97 -11.43
N ASN A 167 21.74 16.26 -10.42
CA ASN A 167 22.00 14.82 -10.41
C ASN A 167 22.06 14.33 -8.97
N LEU A 168 21.96 13.00 -8.77
CA LEU A 168 21.93 12.42 -7.42
C LEU A 168 23.25 12.62 -6.64
N TRP A 169 24.41 12.70 -7.32
CA TRP A 169 25.70 12.94 -6.64
C TRP A 169 25.77 14.30 -5.95
N ASN A 170 24.98 15.29 -6.39
CA ASN A 170 24.96 16.57 -5.66
C ASN A 170 24.51 16.42 -4.21
N LEU A 171 23.64 15.44 -3.91
CA LEU A 171 23.13 15.18 -2.55
C LEU A 171 24.21 14.65 -1.58
N THR A 172 25.38 14.24 -2.10
CA THR A 172 26.52 13.81 -1.29
C THR A 172 27.51 14.94 -0.98
N GLU A 173 27.24 16.14 -1.48
CA GLU A 173 28.08 17.32 -1.22
C GLU A 173 27.82 17.89 0.19
N GLU A 174 28.83 18.55 0.77
CA GLU A 174 28.81 19.06 2.15
C GLU A 174 27.61 20.00 2.44
N GLU A 175 27.11 20.73 1.45
CA GLU A 175 25.93 21.60 1.64
C GLU A 175 24.67 20.84 1.99
N TRP A 176 24.59 19.53 1.65
CA TRP A 176 23.47 18.63 1.89
C TRP A 176 23.62 17.78 3.16
N ARG A 177 24.71 17.95 3.91
CA ARG A 177 24.97 17.15 5.13
C ARG A 177 23.83 17.27 6.13
N GLY A 178 23.17 16.13 6.42
CA GLY A 178 22.03 16.06 7.33
C GLY A 178 20.79 16.84 6.84
N LYS A 179 20.65 17.05 5.53
CA LYS A 179 19.53 17.82 4.93
C LYS A 179 18.62 17.01 4.02
N VAL A 180 18.84 15.73 3.93
CA VAL A 180 18.06 14.81 3.08
C VAL A 180 17.43 13.75 3.95
N ALA A 181 16.09 13.60 3.90
CA ALA A 181 15.33 12.57 4.60
C ALA A 181 14.80 11.53 3.61
N ILE A 182 15.06 10.26 3.86
CA ILE A 182 14.67 9.15 3.00
C ILE A 182 14.02 8.06 3.86
N PRO A 183 12.78 7.62 3.56
CA PRO A 183 12.20 6.46 4.21
C PRO A 183 13.01 5.19 3.93
N SER A 184 13.12 4.30 4.90
CA SER A 184 13.86 3.04 4.77
C SER A 184 13.26 2.14 3.68
N PRO A 185 14.06 1.62 2.75
CA PRO A 185 13.57 0.67 1.73
C PRO A 185 13.18 -0.71 2.32
N ILE A 186 13.52 -0.95 3.58
CA ILE A 186 13.18 -2.21 4.27
C ILE A 186 11.71 -2.20 4.66
N SER A 187 11.21 -1.08 5.20
CA SER A 187 9.88 -0.96 5.80
C SER A 187 8.90 -0.11 4.98
N SER A 188 9.38 0.81 4.13
CA SER A 188 8.55 1.79 3.45
C SER A 188 8.45 1.55 1.94
N SER A 189 7.24 1.62 1.38
CA SER A 189 6.97 1.61 -0.07
C SER A 189 7.70 2.73 -0.82
N PRO A 190 7.55 4.02 -0.46
CA PRO A 190 8.28 5.09 -1.12
C PRO A 190 9.80 4.97 -0.98
N GLY A 191 10.29 4.50 0.18
CA GLY A 191 11.71 4.25 0.38
C GLY A 191 12.24 3.15 -0.54
N ARG A 192 11.48 2.05 -0.68
CA ARG A 192 11.79 0.95 -1.59
C ARG A 192 11.75 1.39 -3.04
N ALA A 193 10.72 2.12 -3.43
CA ALA A 193 10.58 2.68 -4.78
C ALA A 193 11.76 3.59 -5.15
N PHE A 194 12.20 4.45 -4.23
CA PHE A 194 13.36 5.31 -4.45
C PHE A 194 14.68 4.52 -4.52
N MET A 195 14.88 3.51 -3.66
CA MET A 195 16.03 2.61 -3.77
C MET A 195 16.08 1.94 -5.15
N LEU A 196 14.94 1.46 -5.66
CA LEU A 196 14.85 0.89 -7.00
C LEU A 196 15.18 1.93 -8.08
N ALA A 197 14.66 3.15 -7.96
CA ALA A 197 15.03 4.22 -8.88
C ALA A 197 16.54 4.48 -8.90
N THR A 198 17.22 4.44 -7.74
CA THR A 198 18.68 4.59 -7.72
C THR A 198 19.43 3.42 -8.36
N LEU A 199 18.87 2.21 -8.37
CA LEU A 199 19.46 1.08 -9.12
C LEU A 199 19.45 1.35 -10.63
N ASP A 200 18.34 1.81 -11.17
CA ASP A 200 18.24 2.15 -12.59
C ASP A 200 19.09 3.38 -12.94
N TYR A 201 19.02 4.44 -12.11
CA TYR A 201 19.81 5.65 -12.26
C TYR A 201 21.32 5.37 -12.42
N PHE A 202 21.86 4.44 -11.61
CA PHE A 202 23.26 4.03 -11.69
C PHE A 202 23.49 2.88 -12.68
N SER A 203 22.48 2.55 -13.50
CA SER A 203 22.53 1.46 -14.50
C SER A 203 23.05 0.17 -13.88
N TYR A 204 22.39 -0.25 -12.77
CA TYR A 204 22.82 -1.40 -11.98
C TYR A 204 22.99 -2.64 -12.85
N SER A 205 24.21 -3.19 -12.80
CA SER A 205 24.55 -4.53 -13.28
C SER A 205 25.56 -5.12 -12.31
N GLU A 206 25.82 -6.43 -12.38
CA GLU A 206 26.85 -7.05 -11.53
C GLU A 206 28.22 -6.33 -11.65
N ASP A 207 28.53 -5.80 -12.86
CA ASP A 207 29.77 -5.08 -13.13
C ASP A 207 29.72 -3.59 -12.69
N SER A 208 28.52 -2.99 -12.51
CA SER A 208 28.34 -1.57 -12.14
C SER A 208 27.70 -1.37 -10.76
N SER A 209 27.50 -2.46 -9.98
CA SER A 209 26.95 -2.38 -8.62
C SER A 209 27.70 -1.43 -7.68
N ASP A 210 28.94 -1.15 -7.98
CA ASP A 210 29.79 -0.27 -7.17
C ASP A 210 29.27 1.17 -7.14
N SER A 211 28.70 1.71 -8.25
CA SER A 211 28.17 3.08 -8.27
C SER A 211 26.96 3.26 -7.36
N PHE A 212 26.05 2.27 -7.33
CA PHE A 212 24.91 2.26 -6.41
C PHE A 212 25.38 2.26 -4.95
N LYS A 213 26.26 1.30 -4.59
CA LYS A 213 26.83 1.19 -3.23
C LYS A 213 27.64 2.42 -2.84
N GLN A 214 28.46 2.96 -3.74
CA GLN A 214 29.27 4.14 -3.49
C GLN A 214 28.41 5.36 -3.20
N TRP A 215 27.30 5.54 -3.94
CA TRP A 215 26.40 6.65 -3.71
C TRP A 215 25.71 6.54 -2.35
N TRP A 216 25.15 5.35 -2.01
CA TRP A 216 24.51 5.15 -0.72
C TRP A 216 25.48 5.26 0.46
N SER A 217 26.74 4.78 0.32
CA SER A 217 27.78 5.01 1.35
C SER A 217 28.12 6.50 1.48
N ALA A 218 28.18 7.23 0.37
CA ALA A 218 28.43 8.67 0.42
C ALA A 218 27.23 9.45 1.02
N MET A 219 26.00 8.97 0.85
CA MET A 219 24.82 9.53 1.52
C MET A 219 24.86 9.27 3.03
N GLU A 220 25.30 8.10 3.46
CA GLU A 220 25.50 7.77 4.88
C GLU A 220 26.61 8.66 5.48
N GLU A 221 27.79 8.76 4.83
CA GLU A 221 28.87 9.66 5.23
C GLU A 221 28.42 11.14 5.27
N ASN A 222 27.39 11.50 4.51
CA ASN A 222 26.77 12.83 4.47
C ASN A 222 25.58 12.99 5.43
N ASP A 223 25.48 12.11 6.44
CA ASP A 223 24.45 12.15 7.49
C ASP A 223 23.01 12.15 6.94
N VAL A 224 22.71 11.34 5.90
CA VAL A 224 21.33 11.19 5.41
C VAL A 224 20.42 10.71 6.53
N ILE A 225 19.25 11.33 6.67
CA ILE A 225 18.26 10.97 7.66
C ILE A 225 17.43 9.80 7.10
N VAL A 226 17.61 8.60 7.64
CA VAL A 226 16.82 7.43 7.27
C VAL A 226 15.71 7.25 8.30
N THR A 227 14.45 7.30 7.84
CA THR A 227 13.26 7.22 8.69
C THR A 227 12.60 5.84 8.60
N SER A 228 11.72 5.51 9.56
CA SER A 228 10.98 4.24 9.57
C SER A 228 9.96 4.14 8.43
N GLY A 229 9.35 5.28 8.03
CA GLY A 229 8.31 5.36 7.02
C GLY A 229 8.20 6.76 6.41
N TRP A 230 7.26 6.89 5.47
CA TRP A 230 7.01 8.13 4.73
C TRP A 230 6.56 9.27 5.65
N THR A 231 5.63 9.00 6.57
CA THR A 231 5.09 10.01 7.50
C THR A 231 6.20 10.69 8.29
N GLU A 232 7.16 9.93 8.82
CA GLU A 232 8.29 10.49 9.57
C GLU A 232 9.19 11.34 8.65
N ALA A 233 9.52 10.88 7.45
CA ALA A 233 10.35 11.65 6.52
C ALA A 233 9.67 12.96 6.10
N TYR A 234 8.39 12.90 5.73
CA TYR A 234 7.65 14.01 5.15
C TYR A 234 7.08 14.98 6.19
N GLU A 235 6.48 14.46 7.28
CA GLU A 235 5.80 15.29 8.26
C GLU A 235 6.72 15.73 9.41
N THR A 236 7.75 14.94 9.73
CA THR A 236 8.64 15.28 10.85
C THR A 236 9.87 16.04 10.39
N HIS A 237 10.53 15.59 9.33
CA HIS A 237 11.84 16.12 8.92
C HIS A 237 11.77 17.16 7.79
N TYR A 238 10.88 16.99 6.81
CA TYR A 238 10.86 17.82 5.63
C TYR A 238 10.34 19.24 5.88
N THR A 239 11.13 20.26 5.46
CA THR A 239 10.78 21.68 5.65
C THR A 239 9.77 22.19 4.64
N GLY A 240 9.65 21.56 3.45
CA GLY A 240 8.78 21.99 2.36
C GLY A 240 7.32 21.62 2.54
N GLY A 241 7.02 20.57 3.33
CA GLY A 241 5.69 20.00 3.49
C GLY A 241 4.82 20.70 4.54
N TYR A 242 3.66 20.11 4.78
CA TYR A 242 2.71 20.59 5.81
C TYR A 242 3.10 20.20 7.23
N GLY A 243 4.18 19.46 7.41
CA GLY A 243 4.62 18.93 8.71
C GLY A 243 4.85 19.99 9.79
N GLU A 244 5.15 21.25 9.40
CA GLU A 244 5.33 22.36 10.33
C GLU A 244 4.12 22.65 11.23
N TRP A 245 2.96 22.10 10.90
CA TRP A 245 1.73 22.18 11.72
C TRP A 245 1.40 20.89 12.48
N THR A 246 2.27 19.87 12.39
CA THR A 246 2.07 18.58 13.07
C THR A 246 2.86 18.51 14.37
N GLU A 247 2.37 17.71 15.35
CA GLU A 247 3.07 17.46 16.59
C GLU A 247 4.33 16.62 16.31
N GLY A 248 5.45 17.04 16.89
CA GLY A 248 6.73 16.33 16.72
C GLY A 248 7.60 16.81 15.56
N TYR A 249 7.15 17.84 14.82
CA TYR A 249 7.92 18.42 13.74
C TYR A 249 9.32 18.87 14.16
N ILE A 250 10.34 18.52 13.37
CA ILE A 250 11.75 18.88 13.53
C ILE A 250 12.18 19.88 12.46
N GLY A 251 11.91 19.59 11.18
CA GLY A 251 12.17 20.46 10.06
C GLY A 251 13.66 20.69 9.79
N ASP A 252 14.45 19.63 9.72
CA ASP A 252 15.89 19.67 9.49
C ASP A 252 16.32 19.17 8.10
N ALA A 253 15.40 18.54 7.34
CA ALA A 253 15.64 18.11 5.97
C ALA A 253 15.01 19.07 4.94
N HIS A 254 15.79 19.48 3.94
CA HIS A 254 15.33 20.37 2.86
C HIS A 254 14.98 19.60 1.58
N ILE A 255 15.32 18.32 1.54
CA ILE A 255 14.89 17.35 0.53
C ILE A 255 14.35 16.13 1.24
N THR A 256 13.28 15.54 0.66
CA THR A 256 12.73 14.26 1.11
C THR A 256 12.29 13.41 -0.07
N VAL A 257 12.23 12.09 0.14
CA VAL A 257 11.54 11.16 -0.76
C VAL A 257 10.06 11.18 -0.42
N SER A 258 9.24 11.52 -1.42
CA SER A 258 7.79 11.51 -1.34
C SER A 258 7.21 11.27 -2.74
N TYR A 259 5.98 11.70 -2.99
CA TYR A 259 5.37 11.58 -4.32
C TYR A 259 5.63 12.84 -5.16
N CYS A 260 5.74 12.66 -6.48
CA CYS A 260 5.95 13.77 -7.41
C CYS A 260 4.76 14.75 -7.48
N HIS A 261 3.62 14.35 -6.95
CA HIS A 261 2.43 15.19 -6.83
C HIS A 261 2.22 15.78 -5.43
N SER A 262 3.07 15.48 -4.45
CA SER A 262 2.96 16.05 -3.10
C SER A 262 2.97 17.58 -3.08
N PRO A 263 3.76 18.30 -3.91
CA PRO A 263 3.66 19.77 -3.99
C PRO A 263 2.28 20.24 -4.45
N GLY A 264 1.61 19.48 -5.31
CA GLY A 264 0.25 19.75 -5.74
C GLY A 264 -0.77 19.56 -4.60
N VAL A 265 -0.62 18.52 -3.80
CA VAL A 265 -1.43 18.28 -2.60
C VAL A 265 -1.32 19.46 -1.63
N GLU A 266 -0.11 19.91 -1.35
CA GLU A 266 0.12 21.07 -0.47
C GLU A 266 -0.53 22.34 -1.03
N SER A 267 -0.39 22.57 -2.33
CA SER A 267 -1.03 23.70 -3.01
C SER A 267 -2.56 23.63 -2.90
N TRP A 268 -3.14 22.43 -3.01
CA TRP A 268 -4.59 22.21 -2.89
C TRP A 268 -5.12 22.59 -1.51
N TYR A 269 -4.40 22.20 -0.44
CA TYR A 269 -4.76 22.58 0.93
C TYR A 269 -4.49 24.04 1.26
N ASN A 270 -3.50 24.68 0.61
CA ASN A 270 -3.07 26.05 0.89
C ASN A 270 -3.52 27.08 -0.17
N GLU A 271 -4.69 26.91 -0.77
CA GLU A 271 -5.30 27.88 -1.67
C GLU A 271 -4.38 28.31 -2.83
N ASN A 272 -3.78 27.35 -3.53
CA ASN A 272 -2.87 27.53 -4.67
C ASN A 272 -1.47 28.03 -4.29
N TRP A 273 -0.96 27.66 -3.11
CA TRP A 273 0.39 27.98 -2.69
C TRP A 273 1.12 26.75 -2.14
N THR A 274 2.35 26.57 -2.54
CA THR A 274 3.29 25.61 -1.96
C THR A 274 4.70 26.15 -2.01
N LYS A 275 5.53 25.78 -1.05
CA LYS A 275 6.99 25.98 -1.06
C LYS A 275 7.75 24.73 -1.47
N SER A 276 7.05 23.71 -1.94
CA SER A 276 7.61 22.42 -2.35
C SER A 276 7.63 22.29 -3.87
N ALA A 277 8.62 21.61 -4.40
CA ALA A 277 8.70 21.18 -5.78
C ALA A 277 9.35 19.80 -5.88
N SER A 278 9.08 19.07 -6.95
CA SER A 278 9.69 17.77 -7.21
C SER A 278 10.86 17.88 -8.16
N LEU A 279 11.94 17.12 -7.92
CA LEU A 279 13.06 16.99 -8.85
C LEU A 279 12.67 16.01 -9.97
N ASP A 280 12.76 16.46 -11.23
CA ASP A 280 12.61 15.60 -12.41
C ASP A 280 14.00 15.31 -12.99
N LEU A 281 14.68 14.34 -12.39
CA LEU A 281 15.95 13.81 -12.89
C LEU A 281 15.68 12.47 -13.59
N PRO A 282 16.25 12.20 -14.78
CA PRO A 282 16.06 10.91 -15.45
C PRO A 282 16.38 9.74 -14.51
N GLN A 283 15.53 8.72 -14.50
CA GLN A 283 15.59 7.48 -13.69
C GLN A 283 15.68 7.70 -12.15
N SER A 284 15.40 8.91 -11.63
CA SER A 284 15.39 9.15 -10.17
C SER A 284 14.01 9.07 -9.54
N SER A 285 12.99 8.70 -10.30
CA SER A 285 11.62 8.51 -9.88
C SER A 285 11.15 7.09 -10.20
N PHE A 286 10.11 6.61 -9.52
CA PHE A 286 9.57 5.27 -9.72
C PHE A 286 8.05 5.32 -9.83
N PHE A 287 7.49 4.64 -10.84
CA PHE A 287 6.04 4.52 -10.99
C PHE A 287 5.50 3.47 -10.03
N GLN A 288 4.72 3.90 -9.07
CA GLN A 288 4.08 3.07 -8.07
C GLN A 288 2.60 2.88 -8.39
N VAL A 289 2.13 1.65 -8.30
CA VAL A 289 0.73 1.27 -8.39
C VAL A 289 0.40 0.45 -7.15
N GLU A 290 -0.65 0.81 -6.45
CA GLU A 290 -1.15 0.08 -5.29
C GLU A 290 -2.36 -0.77 -5.66
N TYR A 291 -2.50 -1.90 -4.99
CA TYR A 291 -3.45 -2.94 -5.36
C TYR A 291 -4.39 -3.31 -4.21
N ALA A 292 -5.63 -3.61 -4.59
CA ALA A 292 -6.59 -4.34 -3.77
C ALA A 292 -6.55 -5.83 -4.17
N THR A 293 -6.42 -6.72 -3.19
CA THR A 293 -6.16 -8.15 -3.41
C THR A 293 -6.99 -9.01 -2.48
N ALA A 294 -7.70 -10.02 -3.00
CA ALA A 294 -8.36 -11.02 -2.16
C ALA A 294 -7.31 -11.92 -1.50
N VAL A 295 -7.48 -12.21 -0.20
CA VAL A 295 -6.53 -12.98 0.60
C VAL A 295 -6.90 -14.47 0.60
N THR A 296 -5.89 -15.33 0.51
CA THR A 296 -6.08 -16.79 0.54
C THR A 296 -6.72 -17.24 1.85
N GLY A 297 -7.87 -17.90 1.75
CA GLY A 297 -8.64 -18.37 2.90
C GLY A 297 -9.71 -17.41 3.40
N GLY A 298 -9.74 -16.18 2.92
CA GLY A 298 -10.76 -15.18 3.22
C GLY A 298 -12.03 -15.33 2.38
N ASN A 299 -13.01 -14.46 2.64
CA ASN A 299 -14.26 -14.37 1.91
C ASN A 299 -14.07 -13.65 0.55
N VAL A 300 -13.79 -14.43 -0.50
CA VAL A 300 -13.51 -13.91 -1.84
C VAL A 300 -14.69 -13.14 -2.44
N GLU A 301 -15.94 -13.53 -2.13
CA GLU A 301 -17.14 -12.85 -2.64
C GLU A 301 -17.24 -11.45 -2.04
N ALA A 302 -17.14 -11.31 -0.72
CA ALA A 302 -17.15 -10.03 -0.03
C ALA A 302 -15.97 -9.13 -0.45
N ALA A 303 -14.76 -9.69 -0.55
CA ALA A 303 -13.57 -8.98 -1.04
C ALA A 303 -13.79 -8.44 -2.46
N SER A 304 -14.38 -9.24 -3.34
CA SER A 304 -14.64 -8.87 -4.74
C SER A 304 -15.69 -7.77 -4.86
N GLU A 305 -16.73 -7.82 -4.02
CA GLU A 305 -17.76 -6.79 -3.95
C GLU A 305 -17.18 -5.44 -3.49
N PHE A 306 -16.25 -5.48 -2.50
CA PHE A 306 -15.56 -4.26 -2.07
C PHE A 306 -14.58 -3.73 -3.14
N ILE A 307 -13.89 -4.59 -3.88
CA ILE A 307 -13.05 -4.19 -5.02
C ILE A 307 -13.90 -3.48 -6.08
N ASP A 308 -15.05 -4.02 -6.45
CA ASP A 308 -15.96 -3.38 -7.40
C ASP A 308 -16.45 -2.01 -6.88
N TYR A 309 -16.74 -1.90 -5.59
CA TYR A 309 -17.12 -0.64 -4.94
C TYR A 309 -15.96 0.37 -4.95
N LEU A 310 -14.76 -0.03 -4.53
CA LEU A 310 -13.55 0.80 -4.47
C LEU A 310 -13.21 1.38 -5.87
N LEU A 311 -13.46 0.62 -6.92
CA LEU A 311 -13.19 1.00 -8.31
C LEU A 311 -14.40 1.58 -9.05
N SER A 312 -15.51 1.80 -8.35
CA SER A 312 -16.62 2.54 -8.93
C SER A 312 -16.18 4.00 -9.23
N GLU A 313 -16.78 4.61 -10.27
CA GLU A 313 -16.51 6.02 -10.58
C GLU A 313 -16.76 6.92 -9.37
N GLN A 314 -17.80 6.61 -8.58
CA GLN A 314 -18.16 7.38 -7.39
C GLN A 314 -17.06 7.38 -6.32
N VAL A 315 -16.31 6.29 -6.13
CA VAL A 315 -15.25 6.18 -5.11
C VAL A 315 -13.90 6.52 -5.71
N ASN A 316 -13.52 5.85 -6.80
CA ASN A 316 -12.15 5.95 -7.31
C ASN A 316 -11.82 7.33 -7.94
N SER A 317 -12.82 8.05 -8.49
CA SER A 317 -12.59 9.43 -8.95
C SER A 317 -12.22 10.40 -7.82
N GLN A 318 -12.51 10.04 -6.56
CA GLN A 318 -12.16 10.85 -5.39
C GLN A 318 -10.77 10.55 -4.81
N MET A 319 -10.05 9.55 -5.33
CA MET A 319 -8.71 9.18 -4.82
C MET A 319 -7.74 10.36 -4.75
N PRO A 320 -7.68 11.30 -5.73
CA PRO A 320 -6.82 12.46 -5.62
C PRO A 320 -7.09 13.36 -4.42
N GLU A 321 -8.36 13.48 -3.99
CA GLU A 321 -8.77 14.35 -2.90
C GLU A 321 -8.81 13.63 -1.55
N GLN A 322 -9.03 12.31 -1.55
CA GLN A 322 -9.18 11.52 -0.33
C GLN A 322 -7.89 10.79 0.03
N ASN A 323 -7.32 10.02 -0.89
CA ASN A 323 -6.09 9.24 -0.66
C ASN A 323 -4.83 9.94 -1.18
N LEU A 324 -4.98 11.13 -1.75
CA LEU A 324 -3.88 11.97 -2.25
C LEU A 324 -3.03 11.28 -3.34
N MET A 325 -3.62 10.32 -4.07
CA MET A 325 -3.00 9.56 -5.15
C MET A 325 -3.81 9.72 -6.43
N TYR A 326 -3.24 9.39 -7.60
CA TYR A 326 -4.02 9.41 -8.84
C TYR A 326 -5.06 8.29 -8.84
N SER A 327 -6.26 8.60 -9.38
CA SER A 327 -7.24 7.58 -9.75
C SER A 327 -6.68 6.67 -10.84
N VAL A 328 -7.03 5.39 -10.80
CA VAL A 328 -6.68 4.44 -11.85
C VAL A 328 -7.67 4.47 -13.04
N LEU A 329 -8.77 5.20 -12.93
CA LEU A 329 -9.80 5.22 -13.97
C LEU A 329 -9.37 6.04 -15.20
N LYS A 330 -9.80 5.57 -16.37
CA LYS A 330 -9.56 6.28 -17.64
C LYS A 330 -10.22 7.64 -17.66
N GLY A 331 -9.43 8.65 -17.98
CA GLY A 331 -9.92 10.02 -18.13
C GLY A 331 -9.93 10.84 -16.85
N GLU A 332 -9.68 10.20 -15.70
CA GLU A 332 -9.46 10.90 -14.45
C GLU A 332 -8.04 11.45 -14.39
N ASP A 333 -7.88 12.60 -13.72
CA ASP A 333 -6.60 13.28 -13.52
C ASP A 333 -6.68 14.07 -12.20
N LEU A 334 -5.55 14.61 -11.76
CA LEU A 334 -5.51 15.47 -10.58
C LEU A 334 -6.40 16.71 -10.76
N PRO A 335 -7.09 17.16 -9.71
CA PRO A 335 -7.92 18.37 -9.77
C PRO A 335 -7.11 19.60 -10.19
N THR A 336 -7.71 20.51 -10.94
CA THR A 336 -7.11 21.82 -11.25
C THR A 336 -7.36 22.85 -10.15
N THR A 337 -8.29 22.57 -9.24
CA THR A 337 -8.64 23.43 -8.11
C THR A 337 -7.40 23.67 -7.24
N ASN A 338 -7.22 24.91 -6.81
CA ASN A 338 -6.11 25.33 -5.96
C ASN A 338 -4.73 24.92 -6.47
N GLY A 339 -4.58 24.73 -7.78
CA GLY A 339 -3.30 24.41 -8.38
C GLY A 339 -2.80 22.98 -8.23
N TYR A 340 -3.61 22.04 -7.70
CA TYR A 340 -3.18 20.68 -7.42
C TYR A 340 -2.40 20.08 -8.60
N ARG A 341 -3.02 19.98 -9.77
CA ARG A 341 -2.40 19.46 -10.98
C ARG A 341 -1.19 20.28 -11.45
N TYR A 342 -1.24 21.60 -11.29
CA TYR A 342 -0.20 22.49 -11.83
C TYR A 342 1.09 22.46 -11.03
N HIS A 343 1.03 22.13 -9.75
CA HIS A 343 2.21 21.96 -8.88
C HIS A 343 2.66 20.50 -8.78
N SER A 344 1.95 19.58 -9.42
CA SER A 344 2.31 18.17 -9.51
C SER A 344 3.21 17.92 -10.70
N THR A 345 4.22 17.06 -10.53
CA THR A 345 5.14 16.66 -11.58
C THR A 345 4.80 15.24 -12.06
N VAL A 346 4.76 15.05 -13.38
CA VAL A 346 4.80 13.74 -14.00
C VAL A 346 6.21 13.57 -14.56
N PRO A 347 7.01 12.62 -14.03
CA PRO A 347 8.39 12.42 -14.46
C PRO A 347 8.48 12.10 -15.95
N SER A 348 9.48 12.68 -16.61
CA SER A 348 9.71 12.48 -18.04
C SER A 348 10.30 11.10 -18.35
N GLU A 349 11.17 10.60 -17.48
CA GLU A 349 11.90 9.35 -17.62
C GLU A 349 11.98 8.64 -16.26
N PRO A 350 10.89 7.99 -15.79
CA PRO A 350 10.93 7.21 -14.56
C PRO A 350 11.78 5.95 -14.73
N ALA A 351 12.24 5.38 -13.61
CA ALA A 351 12.97 4.11 -13.59
C ALA A 351 12.11 2.95 -14.12
N GLU A 352 12.73 2.04 -14.86
CA GLU A 352 12.09 0.90 -15.50
C GLU A 352 12.65 -0.42 -14.96
N ILE A 353 12.06 -0.93 -13.85
CA ILE A 353 12.38 -2.25 -13.29
C ILE A 353 11.09 -3.07 -13.20
N SER A 354 11.10 -4.27 -13.78
CA SER A 354 9.92 -5.13 -13.77
C SER A 354 9.64 -5.73 -12.39
N MET A 355 8.38 -6.01 -12.08
CA MET A 355 7.96 -6.67 -10.83
C MET A 355 8.65 -8.04 -10.63
N GLN A 356 8.88 -8.80 -11.72
CA GLN A 356 9.58 -10.07 -11.64
C GLN A 356 11.04 -9.87 -11.23
N GLU A 357 11.74 -8.92 -11.84
CA GLU A 357 13.12 -8.58 -11.51
C GLU A 357 13.24 -8.09 -10.06
N ILE A 358 12.28 -7.27 -9.61
CA ILE A 358 12.17 -6.83 -8.22
C ILE A 358 12.07 -8.04 -7.28
N ALA A 359 11.14 -8.97 -7.53
CA ALA A 359 10.94 -10.13 -6.67
C ALA A 359 12.13 -11.09 -6.64
N GLU A 360 12.86 -11.21 -7.75
CA GLU A 360 14.04 -12.09 -7.86
C GLU A 360 15.27 -11.51 -7.15
N ASN A 361 15.42 -10.18 -7.10
CA ASN A 361 16.64 -9.54 -6.65
C ASN A 361 16.50 -8.70 -5.38
N MET A 362 15.30 -8.42 -4.91
CA MET A 362 15.03 -7.49 -3.80
C MET A 362 15.88 -7.80 -2.56
N GLU A 363 15.97 -9.07 -2.16
CA GLU A 363 16.77 -9.45 -0.99
C GLU A 363 18.26 -9.07 -1.16
N SER A 364 18.81 -9.32 -2.34
CA SER A 364 20.20 -8.97 -2.66
C SER A 364 20.41 -7.47 -2.69
N TRP A 365 19.47 -6.71 -3.26
CA TRP A 365 19.55 -5.25 -3.32
C TRP A 365 19.42 -4.61 -1.93
N LEU A 366 18.51 -5.10 -1.09
CA LEU A 366 18.41 -4.65 0.30
C LEU A 366 19.65 -4.97 1.12
N GLN A 367 20.29 -6.15 0.91
CA GLN A 367 21.55 -6.48 1.55
C GLN A 367 22.68 -5.53 1.10
N GLN A 368 22.74 -5.18 -0.17
CA GLN A 368 23.73 -4.24 -0.70
C GLN A 368 23.51 -2.82 -0.18
N TRP A 369 22.24 -2.36 -0.13
CA TRP A 369 21.88 -1.09 0.46
C TRP A 369 22.26 -1.04 1.94
N ASN A 370 21.88 -2.04 2.72
CA ASN A 370 22.20 -2.12 4.15
C ASN A 370 23.73 -2.16 4.39
N SER A 371 24.47 -2.89 3.55
CA SER A 371 25.93 -2.90 3.62
C SER A 371 26.54 -1.53 3.33
N ALA A 372 26.00 -0.78 2.37
CA ALA A 372 26.45 0.56 2.04
C ALA A 372 26.18 1.54 3.19
N MET A 373 25.01 1.45 3.82
CA MET A 373 24.57 2.31 4.92
C MET A 373 25.21 1.99 6.27
N THR A 374 25.97 0.89 6.39
CA THR A 374 26.65 0.47 7.65
C THR A 374 28.15 0.39 7.52
N SER A 375 28.74 0.78 6.38
CA SER A 375 30.17 0.66 6.11
C SER A 375 31.04 1.73 6.75
N GLY A 376 30.44 2.73 7.40
CA GLY A 376 31.12 3.82 8.10
C GLY A 376 31.47 3.57 9.58
N ASP A 377 31.06 2.42 10.15
CA ASP A 377 31.34 2.03 11.56
C ASP A 377 32.66 1.27 11.74
#